data_e86162089d4910a65dd0b0d6abe57a07
#
_entry.id   e86162089d4910a65dd0b0d6abe57a07
#
_cell.length_a   1.000
_cell.length_b   1.000
_cell.length_c   1.000
_cell.angle_alpha   90.00
_cell.angle_beta   90.00
_cell.angle_gamma   90.00
#
_symmetry.space_group_name_H-M   'P 1'
#
loop_
_entity.id
_entity.type
_entity.pdbx_description
1 polymer ?
#
loop_
_entity_poly.entity_id
_entity_poly.type
_entity_poly.pdbx_seq_one_letter_code
_entity_poly.pdbx_strand_id
1 'polypeptide(L)'
;MQVKEWQFKKTLSELKALQLQINPHFFFNTLQSIDMEIIKNEGYQAPASKLVHALSDILRYALNDSRTTVSLKNEIMACKEYLQIQQFHHPGQIMLLWDYDDAILEYQVIRLLLQPLLENSIHYSIHSPTDSLVIRIKIIETEDSLKFHILDNGIGIEKERLRQIRASLQSPEDLERHIGVKNTHKRLILTYPGNEGLKIISHAGQGTCISFDIPK
;
A
#
# COMPACT_ATOMS: atom_id res chain seq x y z
N MET A 1 -11.53 27.48 -2.34
CA MET A 1 -10.93 26.42 -3.15
C MET A 1 -9.42 26.57 -3.28
N GLN A 2 -8.88 27.74 -3.62
CA GLN A 2 -7.44 28.01 -3.80
C GLN A 2 -6.54 27.73 -2.59
N VAL A 3 -6.98 28.02 -1.34
CA VAL A 3 -6.16 27.84 -0.11
C VAL A 3 -5.90 26.36 0.18
N LYS A 4 -6.88 25.46 -0.06
CA LYS A 4 -6.72 24.01 0.14
C LYS A 4 -5.75 23.38 -0.87
N GLU A 5 -5.79 23.87 -2.10
CA GLU A 5 -4.89 23.44 -3.17
C GLU A 5 -3.45 23.89 -2.92
N TRP A 6 -3.26 25.10 -2.40
CA TRP A 6 -1.95 25.61 -1.99
C TRP A 6 -1.35 24.83 -0.82
N GLN A 7 -2.15 24.55 0.23
CA GLN A 7 -1.71 23.75 1.37
C GLN A 7 -1.31 22.33 0.95
N PHE A 8 -2.08 21.70 0.06
CA PHE A 8 -1.73 20.38 -0.47
C PHE A 8 -0.44 20.40 -1.27
N LYS A 9 -0.25 21.38 -2.17
CA LYS A 9 1.00 21.54 -2.93
C LYS A 9 2.19 21.78 -2.00
N LYS A 10 2.00 22.54 -0.92
CA LYS A 10 3.03 22.78 0.10
C LYS A 10 3.39 21.47 0.83
N THR A 11 2.41 20.73 1.34
CA THR A 11 2.64 19.44 2.03
C THR A 11 3.28 18.41 1.09
N LEU A 12 2.86 18.35 -0.16
CA LEU A 12 3.48 17.48 -1.17
C LEU A 12 4.93 17.89 -1.47
N SER A 13 5.22 19.19 -1.48
CA SER A 13 6.58 19.72 -1.65
C SER A 13 7.46 19.43 -0.43
N GLU A 14 6.92 19.53 0.78
CA GLU A 14 7.62 19.19 2.03
C GLU A 14 7.91 17.68 2.11
N LEU A 15 6.94 16.82 1.72
CA LEU A 15 7.14 15.38 1.62
C LEU A 15 8.20 15.03 0.56
N LYS A 16 8.19 15.68 -0.59
CA LYS A 16 9.23 15.53 -1.61
C LYS A 16 10.61 16.01 -1.11
N ALA A 17 10.65 17.11 -0.35
CA ALA A 17 11.87 17.62 0.24
C ALA A 17 12.43 16.67 1.31
N LEU A 18 11.58 16.04 2.11
CA LEU A 18 11.98 14.99 3.08
C LEU A 18 12.45 13.72 2.37
N GLN A 19 11.82 13.33 1.26
CA GLN A 19 12.28 12.22 0.41
C GLN A 19 13.63 12.51 -0.24
N LEU A 20 13.93 13.77 -0.61
CA LEU A 20 15.21 14.18 -1.18
C LEU A 20 16.37 14.25 -0.17
N GLN A 21 16.10 14.24 1.15
CA GLN A 21 17.14 14.10 2.19
C GLN A 21 17.68 12.68 2.30
N ILE A 22 16.95 11.68 1.80
CA ILE A 22 17.41 10.31 1.67
C ILE A 22 18.09 10.21 0.31
N ASN A 23 19.41 10.00 0.28
CA ASN A 23 20.12 9.74 -0.98
C ASN A 23 19.78 8.32 -1.49
N PRO A 24 18.89 8.15 -2.49
CA PRO A 24 18.46 6.83 -2.94
C PRO A 24 19.65 5.98 -3.43
N HIS A 25 20.61 6.62 -4.09
CA HIS A 25 21.81 5.96 -4.61
C HIS A 25 22.67 5.34 -3.49
N PHE A 26 22.80 6.00 -2.34
CA PHE A 26 23.51 5.45 -1.19
C PHE A 26 22.82 4.17 -0.68
N PHE A 27 21.49 4.18 -0.55
CA PHE A 27 20.73 3.01 -0.10
C PHE A 27 20.86 1.84 -1.07
N PHE A 28 20.71 2.08 -2.39
CA PHE A 28 20.84 1.02 -3.38
C PHE A 28 22.24 0.42 -3.40
N ASN A 29 23.28 1.24 -3.32
CA ASN A 29 24.65 0.75 -3.26
C ASN A 29 24.94 -0.06 -1.98
N THR A 30 24.39 0.38 -0.85
CA THR A 30 24.54 -0.34 0.42
C THR A 30 23.81 -1.69 0.35
N LEU A 31 22.57 -1.73 -0.13
CA LEU A 31 21.82 -2.99 -0.30
C LEU A 31 22.53 -3.94 -1.27
N GLN A 32 23.07 -3.42 -2.37
CA GLN A 32 23.84 -4.22 -3.32
C GLN A 32 25.12 -4.80 -2.70
N SER A 33 25.81 -4.03 -1.86
CA SER A 33 27.00 -4.50 -1.14
C SER A 33 26.65 -5.62 -0.15
N ILE A 34 25.53 -5.47 0.59
CA ILE A 34 25.02 -6.49 1.51
C ILE A 34 24.64 -7.75 0.72
N ASP A 35 23.95 -7.62 -0.41
CA ASP A 35 23.55 -8.75 -1.25
C ASP A 35 24.78 -9.51 -1.79
N MET A 36 25.79 -8.80 -2.28
CA MET A 36 27.04 -9.42 -2.74
C MET A 36 27.72 -10.24 -1.63
N GLU A 37 27.74 -9.74 -0.38
CA GLU A 37 28.34 -10.47 0.75
C GLU A 37 27.52 -11.70 1.12
N ILE A 38 26.18 -11.62 1.08
CA ILE A 38 25.28 -12.76 1.28
C ILE A 38 25.52 -13.82 0.20
N ILE A 39 25.52 -13.41 -1.08
CA ILE A 39 25.74 -14.32 -2.22
C ILE A 39 27.09 -15.03 -2.11
N LYS A 40 28.14 -14.33 -1.71
CA LYS A 40 29.47 -14.89 -1.54
C LYS A 40 29.54 -15.97 -0.46
N ASN A 41 28.79 -15.78 0.64
CA ASN A 41 28.82 -16.68 1.79
C ASN A 41 27.78 -17.81 1.69
N GLU A 42 26.59 -17.56 1.13
CA GLU A 42 25.43 -18.45 1.17
C GLU A 42 24.89 -18.82 -0.22
N GLY A 43 25.38 -18.15 -1.28
CA GLY A 43 24.95 -18.35 -2.66
C GLY A 43 23.71 -17.54 -3.07
N TYR A 44 23.44 -17.52 -4.38
CA TYR A 44 22.34 -16.73 -4.99
C TYR A 44 20.93 -17.11 -4.53
N GLN A 45 20.74 -18.30 -3.99
CA GLN A 45 19.42 -18.77 -3.53
C GLN A 45 19.16 -18.51 -2.06
N ALA A 46 20.08 -17.81 -1.38
CA ALA A 46 19.95 -17.47 0.04
C ALA A 46 18.64 -16.70 0.30
N PRO A 47 17.85 -17.08 1.32
CA PRO A 47 16.64 -16.34 1.68
C PRO A 47 16.91 -14.86 1.98
N ALA A 48 18.04 -14.55 2.59
CA ALA A 48 18.45 -13.17 2.89
C ALA A 48 18.70 -12.35 1.62
N SER A 49 19.31 -12.93 0.56
CA SER A 49 19.48 -12.27 -0.73
C SER A 49 18.14 -11.92 -1.38
N LYS A 50 17.17 -12.85 -1.34
CA LYS A 50 15.80 -12.60 -1.85
C LYS A 50 15.13 -11.42 -1.14
N LEU A 51 15.32 -11.30 0.17
CA LEU A 51 14.78 -10.16 0.94
C LEU A 51 15.44 -8.84 0.54
N VAL A 52 16.76 -8.83 0.36
CA VAL A 52 17.48 -7.62 -0.06
C VAL A 52 17.01 -7.18 -1.45
N HIS A 53 16.77 -8.12 -2.37
CA HIS A 53 16.20 -7.82 -3.68
C HIS A 53 14.79 -7.23 -3.57
N ALA A 54 13.88 -7.89 -2.83
CA ALA A 54 12.52 -7.40 -2.63
C ALA A 54 12.49 -6.01 -2.00
N LEU A 55 13.33 -5.76 -0.98
CA LEU A 55 13.47 -4.44 -0.37
C LEU A 55 13.99 -3.39 -1.37
N SER A 56 14.99 -3.75 -2.19
CA SER A 56 15.54 -2.86 -3.21
C SER A 56 14.49 -2.46 -4.25
N ASP A 57 13.65 -3.42 -4.66
CA ASP A 57 12.59 -3.18 -5.65
C ASP A 57 11.47 -2.31 -5.08
N ILE A 58 11.05 -2.53 -3.83
CA ILE A 58 10.09 -1.66 -3.13
C ILE A 58 10.63 -0.25 -2.99
N LEU A 59 11.89 -0.08 -2.55
CA LEU A 59 12.50 1.24 -2.43
C LEU A 59 12.62 1.92 -3.78
N ARG A 60 13.01 1.19 -4.83
CA ARG A 60 13.06 1.70 -6.19
C ARG A 60 11.69 2.15 -6.65
N TYR A 61 10.66 1.35 -6.40
CA TYR A 61 9.28 1.70 -6.72
C TYR A 61 8.81 2.94 -5.96
N ALA A 62 9.13 3.07 -4.67
CA ALA A 62 8.71 4.19 -3.84
C ALA A 62 9.46 5.50 -4.14
N LEU A 63 10.78 5.42 -4.44
CA LEU A 63 11.67 6.57 -4.54
C LEU A 63 11.92 7.04 -5.98
N ASN A 64 11.81 6.14 -6.96
CA ASN A 64 12.04 6.51 -8.37
C ASN A 64 10.79 7.12 -8.99
N ASP A 65 11.06 8.22 -9.70
CA ASP A 65 10.20 8.91 -10.66
C ASP A 65 9.22 9.94 -10.08
N SER A 66 9.19 11.07 -10.78
CA SER A 66 8.25 12.18 -10.58
C SER A 66 6.81 11.86 -11.02
N ARG A 67 6.57 10.68 -11.60
CA ARG A 67 5.25 10.27 -12.05
C ARG A 67 4.34 9.96 -10.86
N THR A 68 3.20 10.58 -10.83
CA THR A 68 2.16 10.33 -9.81
C THR A 68 1.38 9.04 -10.08
N THR A 69 1.36 8.56 -11.34
CA THR A 69 0.65 7.35 -11.77
C THR A 69 1.59 6.30 -12.34
N VAL A 70 1.19 5.05 -12.24
CA VAL A 70 1.87 3.85 -12.72
C VAL A 70 0.86 2.88 -13.28
N SER A 71 1.28 1.88 -14.08
CA SER A 71 0.37 0.81 -14.49
C SER A 71 -0.07 -0.02 -13.26
N LEU A 72 -1.30 -0.49 -13.29
CA LEU A 72 -1.83 -1.40 -12.25
C LEU A 72 -0.95 -2.65 -12.09
N LYS A 73 -0.36 -3.13 -13.18
CA LYS A 73 0.64 -4.20 -13.16
C LYS A 73 1.79 -3.90 -12.21
N ASN A 74 2.36 -2.69 -12.29
CA ASN A 74 3.47 -2.29 -11.43
C ASN A 74 3.06 -2.16 -9.96
N GLU A 75 1.84 -1.67 -9.70
CA GLU A 75 1.29 -1.59 -8.35
C GLU A 75 1.09 -2.99 -7.73
N ILE A 76 0.56 -3.94 -8.52
CA ILE A 76 0.39 -5.34 -8.11
C ILE A 76 1.76 -6.00 -7.86
N MET A 77 2.76 -5.74 -8.71
CA MET A 77 4.12 -6.27 -8.51
C MET A 77 4.73 -5.75 -7.20
N ALA A 78 4.63 -4.46 -6.94
CA ALA A 78 5.13 -3.87 -5.69
C ALA A 78 4.46 -4.49 -4.44
N CYS A 79 3.15 -4.77 -4.52
CA CYS A 79 2.44 -5.47 -3.46
C CYS A 79 2.94 -6.92 -3.27
N LYS A 80 3.26 -7.61 -4.35
CA LYS A 80 3.82 -8.98 -4.27
C LYS A 80 5.21 -8.99 -3.62
N GLU A 81 6.08 -8.05 -3.98
CA GLU A 81 7.41 -7.88 -3.35
C GLU A 81 7.27 -7.55 -1.85
N TYR A 82 6.38 -6.61 -1.51
CA TYR A 82 6.09 -6.32 -0.10
C TYR A 82 5.62 -7.55 0.67
N LEU A 83 4.74 -8.36 0.07
CA LEU A 83 4.25 -9.59 0.70
C LEU A 83 5.35 -10.62 0.93
N GLN A 84 6.32 -10.76 0.03
CA GLN A 84 7.46 -11.67 0.23
C GLN A 84 8.23 -11.33 1.51
N ILE A 85 8.46 -10.04 1.78
CA ILE A 85 9.10 -9.59 3.03
C ILE A 85 8.24 -9.94 4.23
N GLN A 86 6.93 -9.69 4.15
CA GLN A 86 6.01 -9.99 5.25
C GLN A 86 5.90 -11.49 5.52
N GLN A 87 5.87 -12.31 4.48
CA GLN A 87 5.85 -13.77 4.62
C GLN A 87 7.15 -14.35 5.21
N PHE A 88 8.28 -13.69 5.02
CA PHE A 88 9.52 -14.05 5.70
C PHE A 88 9.45 -13.78 7.21
N HIS A 89 8.86 -12.64 7.60
CA HIS A 89 8.67 -12.31 9.03
C HIS A 89 7.54 -13.13 9.68
N HIS A 90 6.55 -13.55 8.89
CA HIS A 90 5.34 -14.25 9.33
C HIS A 90 5.12 -15.53 8.50
N PRO A 91 6.00 -16.56 8.66
CA PRO A 91 5.97 -17.75 7.81
C PRO A 91 4.64 -18.49 7.91
N GLY A 92 3.98 -18.69 6.76
CA GLY A 92 2.72 -19.43 6.67
C GLY A 92 1.48 -18.71 7.22
N GLN A 93 1.63 -17.50 7.77
CA GLN A 93 0.52 -16.77 8.38
C GLN A 93 -0.27 -15.90 7.41
N ILE A 94 0.32 -15.49 6.27
CA ILE A 94 -0.28 -14.52 5.35
C ILE A 94 -0.53 -15.18 4.00
N MET A 95 -1.80 -15.14 3.57
CA MET A 95 -2.22 -15.54 2.22
C MET A 95 -2.83 -14.33 1.50
N LEU A 96 -2.34 -14.01 0.30
CA LEU A 96 -2.88 -12.97 -0.56
C LEU A 96 -3.51 -13.59 -1.80
N LEU A 97 -4.79 -13.33 -2.01
CA LEU A 97 -5.57 -13.82 -3.14
C LEU A 97 -5.89 -12.65 -4.08
N TRP A 98 -5.58 -12.82 -5.35
CA TRP A 98 -5.89 -11.86 -6.41
C TRP A 98 -7.06 -12.36 -7.26
N ASP A 99 -7.99 -11.46 -7.53
CA ASP A 99 -9.20 -11.72 -8.34
C ASP A 99 -9.39 -10.53 -9.30
N TYR A 100 -8.79 -10.62 -10.50
CA TYR A 100 -8.87 -9.60 -11.54
C TYR A 100 -8.66 -10.21 -12.93
N ASP A 101 -9.10 -9.51 -13.98
CA ASP A 101 -8.82 -9.84 -15.37
C ASP A 101 -7.50 -9.19 -15.81
N ASP A 102 -6.65 -9.91 -16.54
CA ASP A 102 -5.37 -9.39 -17.02
C ASP A 102 -5.53 -8.20 -17.98
N ALA A 103 -6.68 -8.03 -18.60
CA ALA A 103 -6.98 -6.89 -19.47
C ALA A 103 -6.85 -5.52 -18.79
N ILE A 104 -6.98 -5.48 -17.43
CA ILE A 104 -6.91 -4.23 -16.69
C ILE A 104 -5.48 -3.82 -16.28
N LEU A 105 -4.48 -4.63 -16.53
CA LEU A 105 -3.11 -4.44 -16.00
C LEU A 105 -2.42 -3.16 -16.48
N GLU A 106 -2.78 -2.64 -17.64
CA GLU A 106 -2.18 -1.43 -18.22
C GLU A 106 -2.88 -0.13 -17.81
N TYR A 107 -4.01 -0.21 -17.07
CA TYR A 107 -4.67 1.00 -16.55
C TYR A 107 -3.75 1.75 -15.59
N GLN A 108 -3.79 3.09 -15.70
CA GLN A 108 -2.97 3.97 -14.87
C GLN A 108 -3.64 4.24 -13.53
N VAL A 109 -2.93 3.94 -12.45
CA VAL A 109 -3.37 4.17 -11.07
C VAL A 109 -2.36 5.01 -10.31
N ILE A 110 -2.78 5.68 -9.24
CA ILE A 110 -1.82 6.39 -8.38
C ILE A 110 -0.85 5.39 -7.75
N ARG A 111 0.43 5.75 -7.75
CA ARG A 111 1.50 4.94 -7.14
C ARG A 111 1.25 4.75 -5.64
N LEU A 112 1.63 3.62 -5.06
CA LEU A 112 1.40 3.27 -3.65
C LEU A 112 -0.07 3.39 -3.26
N LEU A 113 -0.96 2.83 -4.10
CA LEU A 113 -2.40 2.79 -3.88
C LEU A 113 -2.79 1.63 -2.97
N LEU A 114 -2.32 0.43 -3.31
CA LEU A 114 -2.72 -0.82 -2.65
C LEU A 114 -1.83 -1.15 -1.43
N GLN A 115 -0.53 -0.88 -1.52
CA GLN A 115 0.43 -1.26 -0.48
C GLN A 115 0.06 -0.73 0.91
N PRO A 116 -0.33 0.54 1.14
CA PRO A 116 -0.70 1.03 2.48
C PRO A 116 -1.95 0.35 3.05
N LEU A 117 -2.83 -0.17 2.20
CA LEU A 117 -4.02 -0.91 2.61
C LEU A 117 -3.65 -2.33 3.06
N LEU A 118 -2.73 -2.99 2.36
CA LEU A 118 -2.16 -4.28 2.76
C LEU A 118 -1.38 -4.17 4.06
N GLU A 119 -0.55 -3.12 4.21
CA GLU A 119 0.19 -2.85 5.44
C GLU A 119 -0.74 -2.78 6.66
N ASN A 120 -1.86 -2.08 6.53
CA ASN A 120 -2.84 -1.99 7.60
C ASN A 120 -3.47 -3.34 7.93
N SER A 121 -3.90 -4.11 6.92
CA SER A 121 -4.49 -5.45 7.15
C SER A 121 -3.52 -6.37 7.89
N ILE A 122 -2.23 -6.38 7.51
CA ILE A 122 -1.21 -7.21 8.15
C ILE A 122 -0.91 -6.71 9.57
N HIS A 123 -0.64 -5.41 9.72
CA HIS A 123 -0.24 -4.83 11.00
C HIS A 123 -1.28 -5.01 12.11
N TYR A 124 -2.57 -4.93 11.77
CA TYR A 124 -3.65 -5.04 12.76
C TYR A 124 -4.17 -6.47 12.96
N SER A 125 -3.74 -7.43 12.15
CA SER A 125 -4.29 -8.79 12.20
C SER A 125 -3.30 -9.86 12.67
N ILE A 126 -1.99 -9.58 12.63
CA ILE A 126 -0.96 -10.56 13.04
C ILE A 126 -0.24 -10.05 14.27
N HIS A 127 -0.49 -10.69 15.41
CA HIS A 127 0.11 -10.37 16.70
C HIS A 127 0.71 -11.60 17.39
N SER A 128 0.35 -12.79 16.95
CA SER A 128 0.75 -14.08 17.52
C SER A 128 1.21 -15.04 16.42
N PRO A 129 2.12 -15.98 16.70
CA PRO A 129 2.55 -17.01 15.75
C PRO A 129 1.40 -17.92 15.25
N THR A 130 0.27 -17.94 15.95
CA THR A 130 -0.91 -18.75 15.59
C THR A 130 -1.93 -18.00 14.73
N ASP A 131 -1.75 -16.71 14.52
CA ASP A 131 -2.66 -15.92 13.71
C ASP A 131 -2.54 -16.31 12.23
N SER A 132 -3.66 -16.26 11.52
CA SER A 132 -3.74 -16.54 10.09
C SER A 132 -4.56 -15.46 9.41
N LEU A 133 -3.96 -14.82 8.43
CA LEU A 133 -4.55 -13.72 7.69
C LEU A 133 -4.70 -14.09 6.21
N VAL A 134 -5.92 -14.03 5.72
CA VAL A 134 -6.24 -14.11 4.30
C VAL A 134 -6.69 -12.74 3.83
N ILE A 135 -5.98 -12.18 2.86
CA ILE A 135 -6.35 -10.92 2.20
C ILE A 135 -6.78 -11.27 0.77
N ARG A 136 -7.95 -10.81 0.36
CA ARG A 136 -8.39 -10.91 -1.03
C ARG A 136 -8.49 -9.52 -1.64
N ILE A 137 -7.81 -9.31 -2.75
CA ILE A 137 -7.93 -8.11 -3.58
C ILE A 137 -8.72 -8.47 -4.83
N LYS A 138 -9.92 -7.92 -4.93
CA LYS A 138 -10.78 -8.06 -6.10
C LYS A 138 -10.85 -6.74 -6.84
N ILE A 139 -10.61 -6.78 -8.17
CA ILE A 139 -10.68 -5.61 -9.04
C ILE A 139 -11.65 -5.93 -10.17
N ILE A 140 -12.71 -5.13 -10.27
CA ILE A 140 -13.78 -5.32 -11.26
C ILE A 140 -13.74 -4.14 -12.21
N GLU A 141 -13.64 -4.43 -13.49
CA GLU A 141 -13.81 -3.44 -14.53
C GLU A 141 -15.31 -3.20 -14.78
N THR A 142 -15.70 -1.93 -14.80
CA THR A 142 -17.03 -1.48 -15.21
C THR A 142 -16.91 -0.63 -16.47
N GLU A 143 -18.03 -0.13 -16.99
CA GLU A 143 -18.04 0.74 -18.16
C GLU A 143 -17.16 1.99 -17.96
N ASP A 144 -17.25 2.65 -16.80
CA ASP A 144 -16.61 3.94 -16.52
C ASP A 144 -15.46 3.88 -15.51
N SER A 145 -15.25 2.77 -14.81
CA SER A 145 -14.33 2.71 -13.69
C SER A 145 -13.76 1.31 -13.42
N LEU A 146 -12.67 1.29 -12.63
CA LEU A 146 -12.18 0.10 -11.94
C LEU A 146 -12.64 0.15 -10.48
N LYS A 147 -13.35 -0.87 -10.01
CA LYS A 147 -13.79 -1.02 -8.62
C LYS A 147 -12.86 -1.94 -7.86
N PHE A 148 -12.31 -1.44 -6.78
CA PHE A 148 -11.39 -2.17 -5.91
C PHE A 148 -12.09 -2.60 -4.63
N HIS A 149 -11.88 -3.85 -4.23
CA HIS A 149 -12.30 -4.41 -2.95
C HIS A 149 -11.13 -5.14 -2.31
N ILE A 150 -10.70 -4.67 -1.16
CA ILE A 150 -9.66 -5.30 -0.34
C ILE A 150 -10.36 -5.86 0.90
N LEU A 151 -10.41 -7.18 1.00
CA LEU A 151 -11.09 -7.89 2.07
C LEU A 151 -10.06 -8.66 2.88
N ASP A 152 -10.09 -8.52 4.20
CA ASP A 152 -9.32 -9.34 5.11
C ASP A 152 -10.24 -10.08 6.10
N ASN A 153 -9.76 -11.21 6.60
CA ASN A 153 -10.39 -11.98 7.68
C ASN A 153 -9.77 -11.67 9.05
N GLY A 154 -9.17 -10.48 9.21
CA GLY A 154 -8.52 -10.07 10.44
C GLY A 154 -9.46 -9.84 11.61
N ILE A 155 -8.96 -9.22 12.67
CA ILE A 155 -9.73 -8.96 13.90
C ILE A 155 -10.92 -8.02 13.70
N GLY A 156 -10.99 -7.33 12.55
CA GLY A 156 -12.00 -6.31 12.30
C GLY A 156 -11.84 -5.08 13.20
N ILE A 157 -12.83 -4.19 13.14
CA ILE A 157 -12.78 -2.90 13.83
C ILE A 157 -14.07 -2.74 14.65
N GLU A 158 -13.93 -2.42 15.93
CA GLU A 158 -15.04 -2.09 16.83
C GLU A 158 -15.86 -0.90 16.29
N LYS A 159 -17.18 -0.95 16.47
CA LYS A 159 -18.13 0.02 15.90
C LYS A 159 -17.77 1.47 16.20
N GLU A 160 -17.41 1.75 17.45
CA GLU A 160 -17.06 3.12 17.87
C GLU A 160 -15.75 3.57 17.23
N ARG A 161 -14.74 2.69 17.14
CA ARG A 161 -13.48 2.95 16.50
C ARG A 161 -13.65 3.17 14.99
N LEU A 162 -14.48 2.36 14.34
CA LEU A 162 -14.81 2.52 12.92
C LEU A 162 -15.47 3.86 12.64
N ARG A 163 -16.38 4.31 13.54
CA ARG A 163 -16.99 5.65 13.45
C ARG A 163 -15.94 6.76 13.50
N GLN A 164 -14.99 6.68 14.44
CA GLN A 164 -13.89 7.63 14.57
C GLN A 164 -12.99 7.64 13.31
N ILE A 165 -12.65 6.48 12.77
CA ILE A 165 -11.85 6.37 11.54
C ILE A 165 -12.60 7.04 10.38
N ARG A 166 -13.87 6.72 10.16
CA ARG A 166 -14.68 7.34 9.09
C ARG A 166 -14.79 8.86 9.26
N ALA A 167 -14.96 9.35 10.47
CA ALA A 167 -14.96 10.79 10.75
C ALA A 167 -13.61 11.45 10.46
N SER A 168 -12.48 10.77 10.80
CA SER A 168 -11.14 11.27 10.54
C SER A 168 -10.80 11.33 9.05
N LEU A 169 -11.37 10.45 8.21
CA LEU A 169 -11.21 10.52 6.76
C LEU A 169 -11.82 11.81 6.18
N GLN A 170 -12.89 12.32 6.79
CA GLN A 170 -13.56 13.54 6.38
C GLN A 170 -12.92 14.83 6.98
N SER A 171 -12.04 14.68 7.99
CA SER A 171 -11.43 15.82 8.67
C SER A 171 -10.13 16.26 7.99
N PRO A 172 -9.88 17.59 7.87
CA PRO A 172 -8.60 18.11 7.41
C PRO A 172 -7.47 17.93 8.43
N GLU A 173 -7.77 17.77 9.72
CA GLU A 173 -6.77 17.69 10.79
C GLU A 173 -6.01 16.36 10.74
N ASP A 174 -4.67 16.44 10.88
CA ASP A 174 -3.80 15.27 10.97
C ASP A 174 -3.84 14.70 12.39
N LEU A 175 -4.61 13.63 12.57
CA LEU A 175 -4.44 12.75 13.71
C LEU A 175 -3.32 11.76 13.37
N GLU A 176 -2.27 11.72 14.17
CA GLU A 176 -1.02 10.95 13.95
C GLU A 176 -1.19 9.43 13.80
N ARG A 177 -2.39 8.90 13.99
CA ARG A 177 -2.71 7.47 13.85
C ARG A 177 -3.43 7.19 12.53
N HIS A 178 -3.00 6.18 11.79
CA HIS A 178 -3.54 5.73 10.48
C HIS A 178 -3.13 6.59 9.27
N ILE A 179 -1.90 7.04 9.25
CA ILE A 179 -1.33 7.90 8.18
C ILE A 179 -1.53 7.27 6.79
N GLY A 180 -1.32 5.96 6.62
CA GLY A 180 -1.40 5.27 5.34
C GLY A 180 -2.79 5.29 4.71
N VAL A 181 -3.83 4.85 5.43
CA VAL A 181 -5.22 4.80 4.94
C VAL A 181 -5.76 6.21 4.68
N LYS A 182 -5.51 7.15 5.60
CA LYS A 182 -5.94 8.54 5.43
C LYS A 182 -5.26 9.21 4.24
N ASN A 183 -3.97 8.96 4.03
CA ASN A 183 -3.23 9.49 2.89
C ASN A 183 -3.75 8.90 1.58
N THR A 184 -4.01 7.59 1.53
CA THR A 184 -4.60 6.95 0.35
C THR A 184 -5.98 7.53 0.05
N HIS A 185 -6.84 7.71 1.06
CA HIS A 185 -8.15 8.35 0.93
C HIS A 185 -8.04 9.77 0.35
N LYS A 186 -7.20 10.62 0.93
CA LYS A 186 -6.97 11.99 0.44
C LYS A 186 -6.43 12.01 -0.99
N ARG A 187 -5.49 11.12 -1.32
CA ARG A 187 -4.90 11.03 -2.67
C ARG A 187 -5.91 10.63 -3.72
N LEU A 188 -6.82 9.68 -3.43
CA LEU A 188 -7.91 9.31 -4.32
C LEU A 188 -8.79 10.51 -4.66
N ILE A 189 -9.27 11.24 -3.65
CA ILE A 189 -10.13 12.43 -3.83
C ILE A 189 -9.43 13.52 -4.62
N LEU A 190 -8.13 13.73 -4.38
CA LEU A 190 -7.38 14.82 -5.00
C LEU A 190 -6.94 14.50 -6.43
N THR A 191 -6.70 13.23 -6.72
CA THR A 191 -6.23 12.82 -8.05
C THR A 191 -7.39 12.56 -9.02
N TYR A 192 -8.50 12.04 -8.52
CA TYR A 192 -9.65 11.67 -9.36
C TYR A 192 -10.85 12.56 -9.03
N PRO A 193 -11.19 13.54 -9.90
CA PRO A 193 -12.32 14.44 -9.67
C PRO A 193 -13.64 13.67 -9.47
N GLY A 194 -14.38 14.03 -8.43
CA GLY A 194 -15.65 13.37 -8.07
C GLY A 194 -15.50 12.04 -7.31
N ASN A 195 -14.26 11.60 -7.01
CA ASN A 195 -14.04 10.40 -6.22
C ASN A 195 -14.39 10.61 -4.74
N GLU A 196 -15.09 9.64 -4.15
CA GLU A 196 -15.51 9.70 -2.74
C GLU A 196 -14.42 9.16 -1.76
N GLY A 197 -13.28 8.68 -2.30
CA GLY A 197 -12.20 8.07 -1.53
C GLY A 197 -12.54 6.68 -1.03
N LEU A 198 -11.93 6.27 0.08
CA LEU A 198 -12.09 4.94 0.65
C LEU A 198 -13.43 4.80 1.40
N LYS A 199 -14.13 3.70 1.14
CA LYS A 199 -15.28 3.21 1.93
C LYS A 199 -14.79 2.02 2.76
N ILE A 200 -15.04 2.05 4.08
CA ILE A 200 -14.58 1.01 5.00
C ILE A 200 -15.79 0.38 5.66
N ILE A 201 -15.92 -0.95 5.54
CA ILE A 201 -16.91 -1.77 6.23
C ILE A 201 -16.14 -2.77 7.08
N SER A 202 -16.46 -2.86 8.37
CA SER A 202 -15.79 -3.79 9.27
C SER A 202 -16.70 -4.13 10.45
N HIS A 203 -16.49 -5.35 10.95
CA HIS A 203 -17.11 -5.84 12.18
C HIS A 203 -16.04 -6.54 13.01
N ALA A 204 -16.03 -6.28 14.32
CA ALA A 204 -15.12 -6.92 15.25
C ALA A 204 -15.22 -8.45 15.15
N GLY A 205 -14.09 -9.13 15.01
CA GLY A 205 -13.99 -10.58 14.83
C GLY A 205 -14.36 -11.11 13.44
N GLN A 206 -14.71 -10.24 12.46
CA GLN A 206 -15.15 -10.68 11.12
C GLN A 206 -14.30 -10.09 9.97
N GLY A 207 -13.26 -9.31 10.31
CA GLY A 207 -12.38 -8.68 9.31
C GLY A 207 -12.88 -7.34 8.80
N THR A 208 -12.22 -6.88 7.73
CA THR A 208 -12.45 -5.56 7.14
C THR A 208 -12.57 -5.65 5.63
N CYS A 209 -13.46 -4.83 5.06
CA CYS A 209 -13.56 -4.58 3.63
C CYS A 209 -13.31 -3.09 3.37
N ILE A 210 -12.28 -2.79 2.58
CA ILE A 210 -12.02 -1.45 2.05
C ILE A 210 -12.36 -1.46 0.57
N SER A 211 -13.16 -0.50 0.12
CA SER A 211 -13.51 -0.36 -1.29
C SER A 211 -13.38 1.08 -1.78
N PHE A 212 -13.08 1.23 -3.07
CA PHE A 212 -13.01 2.51 -3.78
C PHE A 212 -13.08 2.27 -5.27
N ASP A 213 -13.36 3.34 -6.02
CA ASP A 213 -13.45 3.31 -7.46
C ASP A 213 -12.39 4.25 -8.07
N ILE A 214 -11.87 3.91 -9.24
CA ILE A 214 -10.97 4.76 -10.03
C ILE A 214 -11.60 4.91 -11.43
N PRO A 215 -11.79 6.13 -11.94
CA PRO A 215 -12.25 6.32 -13.31
C PRO A 215 -11.22 5.79 -14.31
N LYS A 216 -11.70 5.32 -15.45
CA LYS A 216 -10.86 4.89 -16.58
C LYS A 216 -10.20 6.04 -17.31
#